data_057dc2093988d8d40174db53cf498faf
#
_entry.id   057dc2093988d8d40174db53cf498faf
#
_cell.length_a   1.000
_cell.length_b   1.000
_cell.length_c   1.000
_cell.angle_alpha   90.00
_cell.angle_beta   90.00
_cell.angle_gamma   90.00
#
_symmetry.space_group_name_H-M   'P 1'
#
loop_
_entity.id
_entity.type
_entity.pdbx_description
1 polymer ?
#
loop_
_entity_poly.entity_id
_entity_poly.type
_entity_poly.pdbx_seq_one_letter_code
_entity_poly.pdbx_strand_id
1 'polypeptide(L)'
;MAARIYSRLVGTGGYLPGAPVSNAAMVERLAGLGIETSDEWIRERTGIEQRHFAADQQSTSDLAFEASSSALASAGLAAKDVDLIIVATSTPDMIFPSTACRLQRKLGIHQCAAFDVQAVCSGFVYALATADLFIQTGQARTALVVGTETFSRILDYNDRGTCVLFGDGAGAVVLRAADTPGVLAHKLYARAEHEAILNTPGQLAHGKVCGSPFLTMDGQAVFRLAVEVLESSAREVAAMAGLDVKAIDWFIPHQANRRILVMVGKRLQIPESRLIATVAQHANTSAASVPLALDAARRDGRLQAGQTLMLQGVGGGFTWGALALRL
;
A
#
# COMPACT_ATOMS: atom_id res chain seq x y z
N MET A 1 -33.67 8.97 14.73
CA MET A 1 -32.41 9.11 14.00
C MET A 1 -31.99 7.71 13.57
N ALA A 2 -31.58 7.50 12.32
CA ALA A 2 -31.00 6.22 11.92
C ALA A 2 -29.75 5.94 12.77
N ALA A 3 -29.54 4.69 13.18
CA ALA A 3 -28.34 4.30 13.92
C ALA A 3 -27.10 4.59 13.04
N ARG A 4 -26.05 5.14 13.64
CA ARG A 4 -24.79 5.42 12.94
C ARG A 4 -24.14 4.09 12.58
N ILE A 5 -23.80 3.94 11.31
CA ILE A 5 -23.06 2.77 10.81
C ILE A 5 -21.56 3.09 10.84
N TYR A 6 -20.77 2.16 11.30
CA TYR A 6 -19.31 2.21 11.31
C TYR A 6 -18.74 1.09 10.46
N SER A 7 -17.48 1.19 10.08
CA SER A 7 -16.74 0.09 9.46
C SER A 7 -15.72 -0.50 10.42
N ARG A 8 -15.56 -1.83 10.41
CA ARG A 8 -14.53 -2.54 11.14
C ARG A 8 -13.70 -3.40 10.21
N LEU A 9 -12.41 -3.47 10.47
CA LEU A 9 -11.50 -4.40 9.83
C LEU A 9 -11.71 -5.79 10.42
N VAL A 10 -12.14 -6.75 9.57
CA VAL A 10 -12.47 -8.11 9.98
C VAL A 10 -11.54 -9.17 9.41
N GLY A 11 -10.81 -8.88 8.34
CA GLY A 11 -9.86 -9.81 7.73
C GLY A 11 -8.69 -9.10 7.06
N THR A 12 -7.54 -9.78 6.97
CA THR A 12 -6.35 -9.34 6.25
C THR A 12 -5.78 -10.49 5.42
N GLY A 13 -5.09 -10.17 4.35
CA GLY A 13 -4.38 -11.13 3.53
C GLY A 13 -3.25 -10.48 2.76
N GLY A 14 -2.16 -11.19 2.58
CA GLY A 14 -0.98 -10.73 1.85
C GLY A 14 -0.49 -11.79 0.88
N TYR A 15 0.08 -11.34 -0.22
CA TYR A 15 0.72 -12.19 -1.22
C TYR A 15 1.98 -11.52 -1.78
N LEU A 16 3.10 -12.26 -1.74
CA LEU A 16 4.36 -11.89 -2.35
C LEU A 16 4.65 -12.92 -3.46
N PRO A 17 4.80 -12.50 -4.73
CA PRO A 17 4.96 -13.42 -5.85
C PRO A 17 6.36 -14.04 -5.90
N GLY A 18 6.47 -15.28 -6.36
CA GLY A 18 7.71 -15.97 -6.63
C GLY A 18 8.62 -16.18 -5.40
N ALA A 19 9.83 -16.60 -5.64
CA ALA A 19 10.87 -16.69 -4.61
C ALA A 19 11.46 -15.29 -4.31
N PRO A 20 11.97 -15.07 -3.08
CA PRO A 20 12.63 -13.80 -2.76
C PRO A 20 13.91 -13.62 -3.60
N VAL A 21 14.06 -12.43 -4.17
CA VAL A 21 15.26 -11.99 -4.90
C VAL A 21 16.14 -11.21 -3.94
N SER A 22 17.27 -11.77 -3.54
CA SER A 22 18.22 -11.15 -2.61
C SER A 22 18.93 -9.94 -3.23
N ASN A 23 19.56 -9.11 -2.40
CA ASN A 23 20.44 -8.06 -2.89
C ASN A 23 21.61 -8.64 -3.70
N ALA A 24 22.16 -9.81 -3.33
CA ALA A 24 23.22 -10.46 -4.11
C ALA A 24 22.76 -10.78 -5.55
N ALA A 25 21.56 -11.32 -5.72
CA ALA A 25 20.98 -11.56 -7.03
C ALA A 25 20.73 -10.26 -7.83
N MET A 26 20.34 -9.17 -7.14
CA MET A 26 20.21 -7.85 -7.77
C MET A 26 21.56 -7.29 -8.20
N VAL A 27 22.62 -7.45 -7.39
CA VAL A 27 23.99 -7.04 -7.73
C VAL A 27 24.47 -7.77 -8.99
N GLU A 28 24.27 -9.09 -9.06
CA GLU A 28 24.63 -9.89 -10.24
C GLU A 28 23.87 -9.43 -11.50
N ARG A 29 22.55 -9.22 -11.38
CA ARG A 29 21.72 -8.71 -12.47
C ARG A 29 22.20 -7.35 -12.99
N LEU A 30 22.51 -6.42 -12.09
CA LEU A 30 22.93 -5.04 -12.44
C LEU A 30 24.37 -5.04 -12.98
N ALA A 31 25.26 -5.89 -12.48
CA ALA A 31 26.61 -6.07 -13.04
C ALA A 31 26.56 -6.53 -14.51
N GLY A 32 25.61 -7.40 -14.87
CA GLY A 32 25.36 -7.80 -16.26
C GLY A 32 24.94 -6.64 -17.19
N LEU A 33 24.47 -5.52 -16.61
CA LEU A 33 24.14 -4.27 -17.32
C LEU A 33 25.25 -3.21 -17.20
N GLY A 34 26.40 -3.53 -16.59
CA GLY A 34 27.49 -2.60 -16.37
C GLY A 34 27.29 -1.62 -15.20
N ILE A 35 26.34 -1.91 -14.29
CA ILE A 35 26.02 -1.03 -13.16
C ILE A 35 26.62 -1.59 -11.87
N GLU A 36 27.47 -0.81 -11.24
CA GLU A 36 28.11 -1.15 -9.97
C GLU A 36 27.19 -0.86 -8.78
N THR A 37 26.99 -1.86 -7.92
CA THR A 37 26.30 -1.75 -6.62
C THR A 37 26.77 -2.88 -5.70
N SER A 38 26.34 -2.85 -4.43
CA SER A 38 26.62 -3.90 -3.46
C SER A 38 25.43 -4.12 -2.52
N ASP A 39 25.35 -5.29 -1.88
CA ASP A 39 24.37 -5.57 -0.82
C ASP A 39 24.48 -4.55 0.31
N GLU A 40 25.71 -4.22 0.75
CA GLU A 40 25.96 -3.22 1.78
C GLU A 40 25.39 -1.85 1.39
N TRP A 41 25.69 -1.38 0.17
CA TRP A 41 25.18 -0.09 -0.34
C TRP A 41 23.65 -0.04 -0.35
N ILE A 42 22.98 -1.14 -0.77
CA ILE A 42 21.52 -1.23 -0.80
C ILE A 42 20.95 -1.20 0.63
N ARG A 43 21.49 -2.02 1.54
CA ARG A 43 21.04 -2.08 2.95
C ARG A 43 21.20 -0.76 3.68
N GLU A 44 22.35 -0.14 3.60
CA GLU A 44 22.62 1.12 4.30
C GLU A 44 21.69 2.25 3.85
N ARG A 45 21.36 2.30 2.56
CA ARG A 45 20.55 3.37 1.99
C ARG A 45 19.05 3.13 2.11
N THR A 46 18.63 1.89 2.13
CA THR A 46 17.21 1.53 2.00
C THR A 46 16.68 0.68 3.15
N GLY A 47 17.53 -0.11 3.77
CA GLY A 47 17.16 -1.17 4.69
C GLY A 47 16.57 -2.41 4.02
N ILE A 48 16.62 -2.49 2.67
CA ILE A 48 16.08 -3.61 1.89
C ILE A 48 17.11 -4.73 1.81
N GLU A 49 16.67 -5.96 2.05
CA GLU A 49 17.48 -7.18 1.97
C GLU A 49 17.07 -8.06 0.79
N GLN A 50 15.77 -8.03 0.47
CA GLN A 50 15.19 -8.79 -0.64
C GLN A 50 13.94 -8.10 -1.19
N ARG A 51 13.47 -8.58 -2.35
CA ARG A 51 12.21 -8.19 -2.99
C ARG A 51 11.61 -9.40 -3.69
N HIS A 52 10.38 -9.24 -4.14
CA HIS A 52 9.66 -10.23 -4.92
C HIS A 52 9.27 -9.64 -6.27
N PHE A 53 9.31 -10.44 -7.31
CA PHE A 53 8.89 -10.04 -8.65
C PHE A 53 7.85 -11.02 -9.18
N ALA A 54 6.79 -10.47 -9.76
CA ALA A 54 5.77 -11.25 -10.46
C ALA A 54 6.39 -11.90 -11.72
N ALA A 55 5.99 -13.13 -12.01
CA ALA A 55 6.34 -13.75 -13.27
C ALA A 55 5.67 -13.00 -14.44
N ASP A 56 6.23 -13.12 -15.64
CA ASP A 56 5.79 -12.36 -16.83
C ASP A 56 4.29 -12.52 -17.10
N GLN A 57 3.75 -13.72 -16.90
CA GLN A 57 2.35 -14.06 -17.11
C GLN A 57 1.43 -13.72 -15.93
N GLN A 58 1.97 -13.41 -14.75
CA GLN A 58 1.16 -12.98 -13.60
C GLN A 58 0.74 -11.52 -13.76
N SER A 59 -0.54 -11.25 -13.80
CA SER A 59 -1.09 -9.90 -13.82
C SER A 59 -1.26 -9.33 -12.41
N THR A 60 -1.43 -8.02 -12.31
CA THR A 60 -1.70 -7.34 -11.03
C THR A 60 -2.96 -7.89 -10.35
N SER A 61 -4.00 -8.25 -11.14
CA SER A 61 -5.20 -8.89 -10.60
C SER A 61 -4.98 -10.35 -10.16
N ASP A 62 -3.91 -11.03 -10.61
CA ASP A 62 -3.55 -12.35 -10.06
C ASP A 62 -3.00 -12.22 -8.65
N LEU A 63 -2.12 -11.25 -8.42
CA LEU A 63 -1.59 -10.97 -7.09
C LEU A 63 -2.73 -10.54 -6.15
N ALA A 64 -3.62 -9.66 -6.64
CA ALA A 64 -4.80 -9.21 -5.91
C ALA A 64 -5.72 -10.38 -5.51
N PHE A 65 -5.90 -11.37 -6.39
CA PHE A 65 -6.74 -12.55 -6.13
C PHE A 65 -6.20 -13.38 -4.96
N GLU A 66 -4.90 -13.64 -4.90
CA GLU A 66 -4.28 -14.41 -3.82
C GLU A 66 -4.41 -13.68 -2.47
N ALA A 67 -4.10 -12.38 -2.43
CA ALA A 67 -4.24 -11.59 -1.22
C ALA A 67 -5.71 -11.49 -0.76
N SER A 68 -6.63 -11.31 -1.70
CA SER A 68 -8.09 -11.22 -1.43
C SER A 68 -8.65 -12.52 -0.91
N SER A 69 -8.26 -13.65 -1.49
CA SER A 69 -8.68 -14.99 -1.05
C SER A 69 -8.24 -15.25 0.39
N SER A 70 -6.99 -14.87 0.72
CA SER A 70 -6.47 -14.94 2.08
C SER A 70 -7.22 -14.02 3.04
N ALA A 71 -7.53 -12.78 2.63
CA ALA A 71 -8.26 -11.82 3.46
C ALA A 71 -9.70 -12.28 3.77
N LEU A 72 -10.39 -12.82 2.77
CA LEU A 72 -11.74 -13.38 2.93
C LEU A 72 -11.73 -14.60 3.87
N ALA A 73 -10.78 -15.50 3.69
CA ALA A 73 -10.60 -16.65 4.58
C ALA A 73 -10.33 -16.21 6.03
N SER A 74 -9.46 -15.22 6.22
CA SER A 74 -9.17 -14.61 7.53
C SER A 74 -10.39 -13.97 8.18
N ALA A 75 -11.32 -13.43 7.37
CA ALA A 75 -12.59 -12.86 7.82
C ALA A 75 -13.69 -13.89 8.09
N GLY A 76 -13.50 -15.15 7.67
CA GLY A 76 -14.56 -16.18 7.68
C GLY A 76 -15.69 -15.86 6.70
N LEU A 77 -15.40 -15.16 5.60
CA LEU A 77 -16.38 -14.71 4.61
C LEU A 77 -16.17 -15.42 3.26
N ALA A 78 -17.26 -15.60 2.53
CA ALA A 78 -17.21 -16.04 1.15
C ALA A 78 -17.19 -14.85 0.18
N ALA A 79 -16.69 -15.06 -1.03
CA ALA A 79 -16.65 -14.02 -2.06
C ALA A 79 -18.03 -13.38 -2.34
N LYS A 80 -19.12 -14.17 -2.27
CA LYS A 80 -20.50 -13.69 -2.45
C LYS A 80 -20.98 -12.67 -1.41
N ASP A 81 -20.27 -12.56 -0.27
CA ASP A 81 -20.62 -11.65 0.81
C ASP A 81 -20.06 -10.23 0.56
N VAL A 82 -19.22 -10.08 -0.47
CA VAL A 82 -18.60 -8.79 -0.86
C VAL A 82 -19.54 -8.03 -1.79
N ASP A 83 -19.84 -6.79 -1.44
CA ASP A 83 -20.70 -5.89 -2.22
C ASP A 83 -19.96 -4.63 -2.72
N LEU A 84 -18.67 -4.47 -2.36
CA LEU A 84 -17.79 -3.43 -2.85
C LEU A 84 -16.34 -3.93 -2.99
N ILE A 85 -15.72 -3.70 -4.14
CA ILE A 85 -14.30 -3.95 -4.37
C ILE A 85 -13.62 -2.64 -4.75
N ILE A 86 -12.58 -2.24 -4.01
CA ILE A 86 -11.71 -1.12 -4.36
C ILE A 86 -10.28 -1.62 -4.44
N VAL A 87 -9.66 -1.45 -5.61
CA VAL A 87 -8.26 -1.79 -5.83
C VAL A 87 -7.43 -0.52 -5.96
N ALA A 88 -6.41 -0.37 -5.12
CA ALA A 88 -5.40 0.66 -5.24
C ALA A 88 -4.23 0.11 -6.06
N THR A 89 -3.98 0.68 -7.24
CA THR A 89 -2.88 0.29 -8.11
C THR A 89 -2.48 1.41 -9.05
N SER A 90 -1.18 1.48 -9.38
CA SER A 90 -0.61 2.32 -10.44
C SER A 90 -0.07 1.48 -11.60
N THR A 91 -0.14 0.16 -11.46
CA THR A 91 0.27 -0.82 -12.46
C THR A 91 -0.88 -1.76 -12.81
N PRO A 92 -2.01 -1.21 -13.35
CA PRO A 92 -3.18 -2.01 -13.67
C PRO A 92 -2.87 -3.06 -14.74
N ASP A 93 -3.69 -4.11 -14.82
CA ASP A 93 -3.56 -5.14 -15.85
C ASP A 93 -3.65 -4.58 -17.27
N MET A 94 -4.48 -3.57 -17.45
CA MET A 94 -4.76 -2.93 -18.73
C MET A 94 -5.41 -1.56 -18.50
N ILE A 95 -5.60 -0.78 -19.56
CA ILE A 95 -6.20 0.55 -19.49
C ILE A 95 -7.65 0.48 -18.98
N PHE A 96 -8.43 -0.45 -19.47
CA PHE A 96 -9.77 -0.83 -19.02
C PHE A 96 -10.12 -2.23 -19.53
N PRO A 97 -10.99 -3.01 -18.84
CA PRO A 97 -11.63 -2.68 -17.56
C PRO A 97 -10.65 -2.57 -16.41
N SER A 98 -11.09 -2.00 -15.27
CA SER A 98 -10.29 -1.84 -14.06
C SER A 98 -9.77 -3.18 -13.51
N THR A 99 -8.67 -3.13 -12.77
CA THR A 99 -8.12 -4.27 -12.04
C THR A 99 -9.15 -4.84 -11.06
N ALA A 100 -9.96 -3.98 -10.43
CA ALA A 100 -11.07 -4.40 -9.55
C ALA A 100 -12.13 -5.23 -10.28
N CYS A 101 -12.53 -4.85 -11.51
CA CYS A 101 -13.45 -5.66 -12.32
C CYS A 101 -12.85 -7.02 -12.71
N ARG A 102 -11.55 -7.07 -12.97
CA ARG A 102 -10.85 -8.33 -13.25
C ARG A 102 -10.77 -9.21 -12.01
N LEU A 103 -10.50 -8.62 -10.86
CA LEU A 103 -10.51 -9.29 -9.56
C LEU A 103 -11.90 -9.84 -9.23
N GLN A 104 -12.96 -9.03 -9.43
CA GLN A 104 -14.36 -9.45 -9.26
C GLN A 104 -14.65 -10.74 -10.04
N ARG A 105 -14.26 -10.78 -11.32
CA ARG A 105 -14.42 -11.95 -12.18
C ARG A 105 -13.66 -13.17 -11.64
N LYS A 106 -12.39 -12.97 -11.20
CA LYS A 106 -11.56 -14.06 -10.66
C LYS A 106 -12.13 -14.64 -9.37
N LEU A 107 -12.71 -13.80 -8.51
CA LEU A 107 -13.39 -14.22 -7.29
C LEU A 107 -14.76 -14.85 -7.53
N GLY A 108 -15.28 -14.83 -8.76
CA GLY A 108 -16.61 -15.36 -9.09
C GLY A 108 -17.77 -14.53 -8.51
N ILE A 109 -17.54 -13.24 -8.25
CA ILE A 109 -18.58 -12.33 -7.74
C ILE A 109 -19.40 -11.81 -8.92
N HIS A 110 -20.69 -12.16 -8.97
CA HIS A 110 -21.55 -11.82 -10.10
C HIS A 110 -21.89 -10.33 -10.17
N GLN A 111 -22.11 -9.69 -9.01
CA GLN A 111 -22.52 -8.29 -8.96
C GLN A 111 -22.04 -7.61 -7.68
N CYS A 112 -21.24 -6.57 -7.82
CA CYS A 112 -20.89 -5.59 -6.79
C CYS A 112 -20.33 -4.34 -7.47
N ALA A 113 -20.21 -3.23 -6.74
CA ALA A 113 -19.42 -2.09 -7.19
C ALA A 113 -17.93 -2.48 -7.21
N ALA A 114 -17.20 -2.19 -8.32
CA ALA A 114 -15.80 -2.54 -8.48
C ALA A 114 -15.07 -1.45 -9.28
N PHE A 115 -14.06 -0.80 -8.69
CA PHE A 115 -13.29 0.25 -9.35
C PHE A 115 -11.88 0.37 -8.76
N ASP A 116 -10.98 0.99 -9.54
CA ASP A 116 -9.61 1.25 -9.12
C ASP A 116 -9.46 2.68 -8.59
N VAL A 117 -8.52 2.85 -7.63
CA VAL A 117 -8.06 4.15 -7.13
C VAL A 117 -6.58 4.27 -7.45
N GLN A 118 -6.19 5.38 -8.09
CA GLN A 118 -4.79 5.69 -8.37
C GLN A 118 -4.33 6.86 -7.50
N ALA A 119 -3.53 6.55 -6.48
CA ALA A 119 -2.82 7.52 -5.66
C ALA A 119 -1.43 6.96 -5.26
N VAL A 120 -0.86 6.15 -6.14
CA VAL A 120 0.45 5.50 -6.03
C VAL A 120 0.62 4.84 -4.66
N CYS A 121 1.72 5.09 -3.96
CA CYS A 121 2.00 4.47 -2.66
C CYS A 121 1.04 4.87 -1.52
N SER A 122 0.27 5.95 -1.67
CA SER A 122 -0.82 6.31 -0.75
C SER A 122 -2.17 5.66 -1.11
N GLY A 123 -2.23 4.99 -2.26
CA GLY A 123 -3.47 4.47 -2.85
C GLY A 123 -4.27 3.58 -1.92
N PHE A 124 -3.62 2.70 -1.14
CA PHE A 124 -4.34 1.85 -0.20
C PHE A 124 -5.07 2.64 0.90
N VAL A 125 -4.46 3.69 1.45
CA VAL A 125 -5.10 4.54 2.46
C VAL A 125 -6.27 5.31 1.84
N TYR A 126 -6.14 5.77 0.60
CA TYR A 126 -7.23 6.38 -0.17
C TYR A 126 -8.39 5.41 -0.39
N ALA A 127 -8.09 4.19 -0.84
CA ALA A 127 -9.09 3.15 -1.06
C ALA A 127 -9.81 2.75 0.24
N LEU A 128 -9.06 2.63 1.34
CA LEU A 128 -9.61 2.25 2.65
C LEU A 128 -10.54 3.35 3.21
N ALA A 129 -10.13 4.61 3.10
CA ALA A 129 -10.96 5.76 3.48
C ALA A 129 -12.23 5.86 2.62
N THR A 130 -12.11 5.59 1.32
CA THR A 130 -13.27 5.55 0.41
C THR A 130 -14.24 4.44 0.79
N ALA A 131 -13.73 3.23 1.06
CA ALA A 131 -14.56 2.09 1.48
C ALA A 131 -15.29 2.36 2.82
N ASP A 132 -14.62 3.01 3.77
CA ASP A 132 -15.23 3.44 5.04
C ASP A 132 -16.44 4.35 4.79
N LEU A 133 -16.33 5.33 3.89
CA LEU A 133 -17.43 6.24 3.55
C LEU A 133 -18.60 5.51 2.87
N PHE A 134 -18.34 4.55 1.98
CA PHE A 134 -19.39 3.72 1.38
C PHE A 134 -20.15 2.92 2.44
N ILE A 135 -19.45 2.38 3.43
CA ILE A 135 -20.07 1.63 4.53
C ILE A 135 -20.85 2.59 5.45
N GLN A 136 -20.29 3.71 5.85
CA GLN A 136 -20.96 4.68 6.73
C GLN A 136 -22.26 5.27 6.12
N THR A 137 -22.31 5.39 4.79
CA THR A 137 -23.51 5.84 4.06
C THR A 137 -24.50 4.73 3.78
N GLY A 138 -24.20 3.49 4.14
CA GLY A 138 -25.05 2.32 3.91
C GLY A 138 -25.09 1.83 2.45
N GLN A 139 -24.19 2.33 1.59
CA GLN A 139 -24.08 1.89 0.19
C GLN A 139 -23.33 0.56 0.03
N ALA A 140 -22.54 0.17 1.04
CA ALA A 140 -21.89 -1.12 1.13
C ALA A 140 -21.97 -1.65 2.57
N ARG A 141 -21.99 -2.98 2.71
CA ARG A 141 -21.92 -3.68 4.00
C ARG A 141 -20.60 -4.41 4.21
N THR A 142 -20.01 -4.90 3.12
CA THR A 142 -18.78 -5.67 3.12
C THR A 142 -17.90 -5.20 1.97
N ALA A 143 -16.82 -4.49 2.27
CA ALA A 143 -15.90 -3.97 1.29
C ALA A 143 -14.57 -4.76 1.32
N LEU A 144 -14.13 -5.20 0.14
CA LEU A 144 -12.80 -5.76 -0.09
C LEU A 144 -11.92 -4.64 -0.64
N VAL A 145 -10.89 -4.27 0.11
CA VAL A 145 -9.94 -3.20 -0.23
C VAL A 145 -8.57 -3.80 -0.45
N VAL A 146 -8.01 -3.58 -1.63
CA VAL A 146 -6.75 -4.21 -2.06
C VAL A 146 -5.76 -3.16 -2.49
N GLY A 147 -4.51 -3.27 -2.03
CA GLY A 147 -3.35 -2.60 -2.61
C GLY A 147 -2.51 -3.64 -3.35
N THR A 148 -2.27 -3.46 -4.64
CA THR A 148 -1.57 -4.44 -5.47
C THR A 148 -0.74 -3.78 -6.56
N GLU A 149 0.49 -4.27 -6.77
CA GLU A 149 1.41 -3.67 -7.73
C GLU A 149 2.33 -4.69 -8.38
N THR A 150 2.63 -4.44 -9.65
CA THR A 150 3.72 -5.05 -10.42
C THR A 150 4.73 -3.97 -10.82
N PHE A 151 5.30 -3.28 -9.84
CA PHE A 151 6.20 -2.13 -10.03
C PHE A 151 7.49 -2.49 -10.77
N SER A 152 7.93 -3.74 -10.68
CA SER A 152 9.09 -4.26 -11.42
C SER A 152 9.00 -3.99 -12.94
N ARG A 153 7.79 -3.81 -13.49
CA ARG A 153 7.52 -3.60 -14.92
C ARG A 153 7.72 -2.17 -15.39
N ILE A 154 7.78 -1.22 -14.48
CA ILE A 154 7.99 0.20 -14.79
C ILE A 154 9.33 0.72 -14.27
N LEU A 155 10.25 -0.18 -13.89
CA LEU A 155 11.60 0.18 -13.45
C LEU A 155 12.57 0.21 -14.62
N ASP A 156 13.38 1.27 -14.70
CA ASP A 156 14.57 1.27 -15.54
C ASP A 156 15.71 0.60 -14.76
N TYR A 157 16.11 -0.59 -15.18
CA TYR A 157 17.22 -1.29 -14.55
C TYR A 157 18.59 -0.66 -14.83
N ASN A 158 18.67 0.38 -15.67
CA ASN A 158 19.84 1.22 -15.80
C ASN A 158 19.91 2.34 -14.76
N ASP A 159 18.81 2.59 -14.03
CA ASP A 159 18.79 3.53 -12.91
C ASP A 159 18.92 2.79 -11.57
N ARG A 160 20.16 2.70 -11.06
CA ARG A 160 20.43 2.13 -9.75
C ARG A 160 19.67 2.80 -8.61
N GLY A 161 19.34 4.10 -8.77
CA GLY A 161 18.65 4.88 -7.73
C GLY A 161 17.24 4.41 -7.45
N THR A 162 16.58 3.81 -8.43
CA THR A 162 15.19 3.35 -8.34
C THR A 162 15.04 1.83 -8.38
N CYS A 163 15.75 1.12 -9.26
CA CYS A 163 15.51 -0.31 -9.49
C CYS A 163 15.77 -1.21 -8.30
N VAL A 164 16.61 -0.79 -7.34
CA VAL A 164 16.90 -1.55 -6.11
C VAL A 164 15.85 -1.37 -5.02
N LEU A 165 14.94 -0.39 -5.16
CA LEU A 165 13.99 -0.01 -4.12
C LEU A 165 12.70 -0.83 -4.16
N PHE A 166 12.21 -1.14 -5.36
CA PHE A 166 10.84 -1.62 -5.54
C PHE A 166 10.77 -3.13 -5.69
N GLY A 167 9.60 -3.65 -5.34
CA GLY A 167 9.17 -5.02 -5.57
C GLY A 167 7.68 -5.08 -5.87
N ASP A 168 7.21 -6.28 -6.18
CA ASP A 168 5.81 -6.59 -6.50
C ASP A 168 5.14 -7.25 -5.31
N GLY A 169 3.81 -7.10 -5.21
CA GLY A 169 3.02 -7.74 -4.18
C GLY A 169 1.60 -7.24 -4.12
N ALA A 170 0.81 -7.90 -3.30
CA ALA A 170 -0.57 -7.50 -3.00
C ALA A 170 -0.87 -7.69 -1.51
N GLY A 171 -1.62 -6.74 -0.95
CA GLY A 171 -2.22 -6.89 0.36
C GLY A 171 -3.69 -6.50 0.30
N ALA A 172 -4.53 -7.20 1.04
CA ALA A 172 -5.96 -6.99 1.05
C ALA A 172 -6.51 -6.93 2.47
N VAL A 173 -7.56 -6.16 2.66
CA VAL A 173 -8.34 -6.15 3.90
C VAL A 173 -9.83 -6.25 3.58
N VAL A 174 -10.58 -6.79 4.53
CA VAL A 174 -12.04 -6.77 4.50
C VAL A 174 -12.54 -5.82 5.58
N LEU A 175 -13.30 -4.80 5.16
CA LEU A 175 -14.10 -3.95 6.05
C LEU A 175 -15.54 -4.44 6.07
N ARG A 176 -16.18 -4.40 7.25
CA ARG A 176 -17.57 -4.75 7.41
C ARG A 176 -18.31 -3.71 8.25
N ALA A 177 -19.59 -3.48 7.88
CA ALA A 177 -20.50 -2.62 8.64
C ALA A 177 -20.68 -3.16 10.06
N ALA A 178 -20.63 -2.25 11.03
CA ALA A 178 -20.74 -2.57 12.47
C ALA A 178 -21.46 -1.44 13.23
N ASP A 179 -21.90 -1.77 14.44
CA ASP A 179 -22.53 -0.82 15.35
C ASP A 179 -21.51 -0.08 16.25
N THR A 180 -20.26 -0.52 16.21
CA THR A 180 -19.17 0.06 16.99
C THR A 180 -18.05 0.55 16.09
N PRO A 181 -17.36 1.68 16.44
CA PRO A 181 -16.28 2.21 15.62
C PRO A 181 -15.10 1.24 15.47
N GLY A 182 -14.70 1.00 14.20
CA GLY A 182 -13.43 0.38 13.87
C GLY A 182 -12.52 1.44 13.24
N VAL A 183 -12.88 2.00 12.07
CA VAL A 183 -12.23 3.22 11.55
C VAL A 183 -12.67 4.40 12.42
N LEU A 184 -11.70 5.11 12.99
CA LEU A 184 -11.93 6.22 13.94
C LEU A 184 -11.89 7.57 13.24
N ALA A 185 -10.90 7.79 12.39
CA ALA A 185 -10.71 8.98 11.58
C ALA A 185 -9.77 8.70 10.40
N HIS A 186 -9.92 9.47 9.35
CA HIS A 186 -8.99 9.49 8.22
C HIS A 186 -8.95 10.86 7.57
N LYS A 187 -7.84 11.17 6.89
CA LYS A 187 -7.71 12.36 6.07
C LYS A 187 -6.76 12.12 4.90
N LEU A 188 -7.13 12.63 3.75
CA LEU A 188 -6.43 12.49 2.48
C LEU A 188 -6.00 13.85 1.96
N TYR A 189 -4.84 13.90 1.28
CA TYR A 189 -4.24 15.13 0.80
C TYR A 189 -3.53 14.93 -0.53
N ALA A 190 -3.49 16.00 -1.33
CA ALA A 190 -2.66 16.08 -2.53
C ALA A 190 -2.01 17.46 -2.66
N ARG A 191 -0.79 17.51 -3.22
CA ARG A 191 -0.04 18.73 -3.51
C ARG A 191 0.64 18.59 -4.87
N ALA A 192 -0.07 18.98 -5.94
CA ALA A 192 0.32 18.73 -7.32
C ALA A 192 1.60 19.46 -7.76
N GLU A 193 1.99 20.54 -7.08
CA GLU A 193 3.24 21.26 -7.34
C GLU A 193 4.51 20.40 -7.22
N HIS A 194 4.39 19.22 -6.60
CA HIS A 194 5.48 18.26 -6.43
C HIS A 194 5.40 17.05 -7.37
N GLU A 195 4.58 17.09 -8.42
CA GLU A 195 4.41 15.95 -9.34
C GLU A 195 5.74 15.47 -9.97
N ALA A 196 6.65 16.41 -10.24
CA ALA A 196 7.91 16.11 -10.92
C ALA A 196 8.90 15.27 -10.08
N ILE A 197 8.75 15.22 -8.74
CA ILE A 197 9.73 14.54 -7.88
C ILE A 197 9.56 13.01 -7.84
N LEU A 198 8.39 12.50 -8.25
CA LEU A 198 8.10 11.05 -8.32
C LEU A 198 6.97 10.82 -9.31
N ASN A 199 7.30 10.34 -10.50
CA ASN A 199 6.32 10.08 -11.54
C ASN A 199 6.75 8.98 -12.52
N THR A 200 5.83 8.59 -13.39
CA THR A 200 6.07 7.78 -14.58
C THR A 200 5.45 8.54 -15.74
N PRO A 201 6.24 9.31 -16.54
CA PRO A 201 5.69 10.32 -17.45
C PRO A 201 5.14 9.72 -18.76
N GLY A 202 5.17 8.40 -18.94
CA GLY A 202 4.62 7.73 -20.11
C GLY A 202 3.10 7.92 -20.19
N GLN A 203 2.62 8.28 -21.38
CA GLN A 203 1.20 8.38 -21.68
C GLN A 203 0.83 7.52 -22.89
N LEU A 204 -0.41 7.04 -22.91
CA LEU A 204 -0.92 6.34 -24.08
C LEU A 204 -1.45 7.34 -25.09
N ALA A 205 -0.85 7.37 -26.29
CA ALA A 205 -1.32 8.16 -27.42
C ALA A 205 -1.15 7.37 -28.72
N HIS A 206 -2.14 7.47 -29.60
CA HIS A 206 -2.13 6.80 -30.92
C HIS A 206 -1.83 5.28 -30.85
N GLY A 207 -2.31 4.59 -29.80
CA GLY A 207 -2.11 3.15 -29.59
C GLY A 207 -0.68 2.77 -29.17
N LYS A 208 0.13 3.73 -28.74
CA LYS A 208 1.52 3.53 -28.29
C LYS A 208 1.76 4.28 -26.98
N VAL A 209 2.72 3.80 -26.22
CA VAL A 209 3.26 4.56 -25.09
C VAL A 209 4.17 5.65 -25.65
N CYS A 210 3.84 6.91 -25.35
CA CYS A 210 4.61 8.10 -25.69
C CYS A 210 5.26 8.65 -24.43
N GLY A 211 6.52 9.08 -24.51
CA GLY A 211 7.33 9.44 -23.34
C GLY A 211 7.99 8.22 -22.69
N SER A 212 8.64 8.44 -21.55
CA SER A 212 9.29 7.35 -20.81
C SER A 212 8.26 6.51 -20.06
N PRO A 213 8.22 5.17 -20.24
CA PRO A 213 7.37 4.29 -19.44
C PRO A 213 7.95 4.01 -18.06
N PHE A 214 9.14 4.52 -17.76
CA PHE A 214 9.86 4.21 -16.52
C PHE A 214 9.60 5.25 -15.44
N LEU A 215 9.57 4.76 -14.22
CA LEU A 215 9.52 5.56 -13.02
C LEU A 215 10.76 6.43 -12.89
N THR A 216 10.55 7.70 -12.53
CA THR A 216 11.62 8.65 -12.19
C THR A 216 11.41 9.19 -10.78
N MET A 217 12.51 9.45 -10.04
CA MET A 217 12.41 9.88 -8.65
C MET A 217 13.58 10.78 -8.24
N ASP A 218 13.27 11.96 -7.68
CA ASP A 218 14.20 12.70 -6.83
C ASP A 218 14.11 12.18 -5.39
N GLY A 219 14.96 11.21 -5.05
CA GLY A 219 14.94 10.54 -3.75
C GLY A 219 15.16 11.47 -2.56
N GLN A 220 15.90 12.60 -2.73
CA GLN A 220 16.13 13.55 -1.64
C GLN A 220 14.89 14.42 -1.39
N ALA A 221 14.26 14.91 -2.44
CA ALA A 221 13.03 15.69 -2.33
C ALA A 221 11.89 14.83 -1.76
N VAL A 222 11.73 13.60 -2.28
CA VAL A 222 10.75 12.62 -1.76
C VAL A 222 10.98 12.34 -0.27
N PHE A 223 12.24 12.11 0.16
CA PHE A 223 12.55 11.84 1.56
C PHE A 223 12.12 12.99 2.48
N ARG A 224 12.49 14.23 2.14
CA ARG A 224 12.17 15.41 2.96
C ARG A 224 10.66 15.61 3.10
N LEU A 225 9.96 15.57 1.97
CA LEU A 225 8.52 15.79 1.93
C LEU A 225 7.76 14.65 2.61
N ALA A 226 8.16 13.40 2.38
CA ALA A 226 7.52 12.24 3.02
C ALA A 226 7.59 12.30 4.55
N VAL A 227 8.76 12.65 5.11
CA VAL A 227 8.91 12.78 6.58
C VAL A 227 8.01 13.89 7.14
N GLU A 228 7.92 15.03 6.45
CA GLU A 228 7.07 16.16 6.85
C GLU A 228 5.58 15.78 6.87
N VAL A 229 5.09 15.23 5.74
CA VAL A 229 3.66 14.97 5.57
C VAL A 229 3.17 13.77 6.38
N LEU A 230 4.02 12.75 6.59
CA LEU A 230 3.69 11.61 7.45
C LEU A 230 3.60 12.03 8.92
N GLU A 231 4.52 12.91 9.39
CA GLU A 231 4.42 13.46 10.75
C GLU A 231 3.15 14.28 10.94
N SER A 232 2.90 15.25 10.06
CA SER A 232 1.76 16.18 10.20
C SER A 232 0.43 15.45 10.10
N SER A 233 0.26 14.55 9.13
CA SER A 233 -0.98 13.78 8.96
C SER A 233 -1.26 12.81 10.11
N ALA A 234 -0.22 12.19 10.71
CA ALA A 234 -0.41 11.36 11.91
C ALA A 234 -0.97 12.15 13.08
N ARG A 235 -0.39 13.33 13.37
CA ARG A 235 -0.86 14.19 14.45
C ARG A 235 -2.29 14.67 14.22
N GLU A 236 -2.59 15.10 13.01
CA GLU A 236 -3.91 15.60 12.66
C GLU A 236 -4.98 14.51 12.78
N VAL A 237 -4.73 13.32 12.21
CA VAL A 237 -5.70 12.21 12.23
C VAL A 237 -5.86 11.64 13.65
N ALA A 238 -4.80 11.57 14.46
CA ALA A 238 -4.91 11.21 15.87
C ALA A 238 -5.82 12.20 16.63
N ALA A 239 -5.61 13.52 16.44
CA ALA A 239 -6.46 14.54 17.04
C ALA A 239 -7.93 14.44 16.59
N MET A 240 -8.20 14.19 15.30
CA MET A 240 -9.54 13.95 14.77
C MET A 240 -10.20 12.72 15.40
N ALA A 241 -9.41 11.68 15.74
CA ALA A 241 -9.88 10.49 16.45
C ALA A 241 -10.05 10.71 17.96
N GLY A 242 -9.74 11.90 18.49
CA GLY A 242 -9.74 12.19 19.92
C GLY A 242 -8.62 11.49 20.70
N LEU A 243 -7.51 11.16 20.02
CA LEU A 243 -6.37 10.42 20.59
C LEU A 243 -5.12 11.32 20.64
N ASP A 244 -4.28 11.08 21.66
CA ASP A 244 -2.89 11.51 21.58
C ASP A 244 -2.15 10.58 20.59
N VAL A 245 -1.35 11.14 19.70
CA VAL A 245 -0.55 10.37 18.75
C VAL A 245 0.36 9.35 19.44
N LYS A 246 0.81 9.66 20.67
CA LYS A 246 1.63 8.77 21.50
C LYS A 246 0.85 7.60 22.12
N ALA A 247 -0.49 7.70 22.15
CA ALA A 247 -1.36 6.64 22.64
C ALA A 247 -1.71 5.60 21.58
N ILE A 248 -1.33 5.82 20.31
CA ILE A 248 -1.47 4.85 19.22
C ILE A 248 -0.56 3.66 19.51
N ASP A 249 -1.12 2.45 19.52
CA ASP A 249 -0.36 1.22 19.83
C ASP A 249 0.62 0.88 18.73
N TRP A 250 0.21 0.97 17.46
CA TRP A 250 1.02 0.59 16.31
C TRP A 250 0.96 1.61 15.17
N PHE A 251 2.12 1.88 14.59
CA PHE A 251 2.27 2.68 13.37
C PHE A 251 2.66 1.78 12.21
N ILE A 252 1.89 1.85 11.13
CA ILE A 252 2.08 1.09 9.90
C ILE A 252 2.15 2.08 8.72
N PRO A 253 3.27 2.78 8.56
CA PRO A 253 3.46 3.68 7.43
C PRO A 253 3.82 2.90 6.16
N HIS A 254 3.68 3.57 5.02
CA HIS A 254 4.20 3.09 3.74
C HIS A 254 5.66 2.65 3.86
N GLN A 255 5.98 1.47 3.37
CA GLN A 255 7.29 0.80 3.48
C GLN A 255 8.25 1.25 2.35
N ALA A 256 8.44 2.56 2.19
CA ALA A 256 9.29 3.10 1.13
C ALA A 256 10.79 2.84 1.34
N ASN A 257 11.22 3.08 2.59
CA ASN A 257 12.63 3.07 2.97
C ASN A 257 12.73 3.10 4.50
N ARG A 258 13.57 2.25 5.09
CA ARG A 258 13.75 2.19 6.54
C ARG A 258 14.11 3.55 7.17
N ARG A 259 14.91 4.37 6.46
CA ARG A 259 15.33 5.68 6.97
C ARG A 259 14.15 6.64 7.14
N ILE A 260 13.14 6.59 6.24
CA ILE A 260 11.90 7.37 6.37
C ILE A 260 11.14 6.90 7.61
N LEU A 261 10.95 5.58 7.78
CA LEU A 261 10.23 5.00 8.91
C LEU A 261 10.83 5.44 10.25
N VAL A 262 12.14 5.29 10.39
CA VAL A 262 12.87 5.67 11.61
C VAL A 262 12.78 7.19 11.87
N MET A 263 12.89 8.02 10.83
CA MET A 263 12.81 9.47 10.98
C MET A 263 11.42 9.94 11.41
N VAL A 264 10.38 9.37 10.82
CA VAL A 264 8.97 9.66 11.21
C VAL A 264 8.73 9.23 12.65
N GLY A 265 9.16 8.03 13.05
CA GLY A 265 9.07 7.57 14.43
C GLY A 265 9.75 8.53 15.43
N LYS A 266 10.98 9.01 15.10
CA LYS A 266 11.69 10.01 15.92
C LYS A 266 10.91 11.31 16.06
N ARG A 267 10.37 11.87 14.96
CA ARG A 267 9.59 13.11 14.98
C ARG A 267 8.29 12.99 15.74
N LEU A 268 7.63 11.85 15.64
CA LEU A 268 6.42 11.54 16.40
C LEU A 268 6.71 11.13 17.86
N GLN A 269 7.98 10.94 18.23
CA GLN A 269 8.43 10.42 19.52
C GLN A 269 7.84 9.03 19.83
N ILE A 270 7.76 8.20 18.80
CA ILE A 270 7.28 6.83 18.88
C ILE A 270 8.47 5.88 18.90
N PRO A 271 8.56 4.96 19.85
CA PRO A 271 9.64 4.00 19.90
C PRO A 271 9.57 3.04 18.70
N GLU A 272 10.74 2.62 18.19
CA GLU A 272 10.83 1.72 17.03
C GLU A 272 10.07 0.40 17.26
N SER A 273 9.91 -0.03 18.51
CA SER A 273 9.13 -1.21 18.90
C SER A 273 7.63 -1.11 18.59
N ARG A 274 7.09 0.09 18.37
CA ARG A 274 5.71 0.33 17.91
C ARG A 274 5.60 0.58 16.40
N LEU A 275 6.70 0.47 15.68
CA LEU A 275 6.75 0.67 14.24
C LEU A 275 6.72 -0.69 13.54
N ILE A 276 5.70 -0.95 12.74
CA ILE A 276 5.70 -2.13 11.89
C ILE A 276 6.56 -1.83 10.65
N ALA A 277 7.65 -2.57 10.52
CA ALA A 277 8.59 -2.44 9.41
C ALA A 277 8.77 -3.80 8.74
N THR A 278 8.40 -3.89 7.47
CA THR A 278 8.56 -5.08 6.61
C THR A 278 9.41 -4.79 5.39
N VAL A 279 9.92 -3.57 5.27
CA VAL A 279 10.68 -3.10 4.10
C VAL A 279 11.92 -3.94 3.80
N ALA A 280 12.54 -4.54 4.81
CA ALA A 280 13.70 -5.42 4.62
C ALA A 280 13.36 -6.64 3.77
N GLN A 281 12.21 -7.26 4.00
CA GLN A 281 11.76 -8.50 3.36
C GLN A 281 10.87 -8.26 2.14
N HIS A 282 10.09 -7.17 2.13
CA HIS A 282 9.10 -6.92 1.07
C HIS A 282 9.57 -5.88 0.05
N ALA A 283 10.61 -5.07 0.38
CA ALA A 283 10.98 -3.85 -0.33
C ALA A 283 9.83 -2.83 -0.40
N ASN A 284 9.91 -1.87 -1.31
CA ASN A 284 8.83 -0.93 -1.58
C ASN A 284 7.85 -1.55 -2.59
N THR A 285 6.71 -2.01 -2.14
CA THR A 285 5.63 -2.55 -2.97
C THR A 285 4.51 -1.52 -3.23
N SER A 286 4.83 -0.22 -3.19
CA SER A 286 3.91 0.88 -3.46
C SER A 286 2.58 0.77 -2.67
N ALA A 287 1.42 0.72 -3.34
CA ALA A 287 0.11 0.61 -2.69
C ALA A 287 -0.06 -0.67 -1.86
N ALA A 288 0.65 -1.75 -2.19
CA ALA A 288 0.56 -3.00 -1.45
C ALA A 288 1.31 -2.96 -0.10
N SER A 289 2.21 -2.00 0.13
CA SER A 289 3.14 -2.02 1.24
C SER A 289 2.47 -1.94 2.62
N VAL A 290 1.47 -1.08 2.77
CA VAL A 290 0.74 -0.91 4.04
C VAL A 290 -0.09 -2.16 4.37
N PRO A 291 -0.95 -2.69 3.46
CA PRO A 291 -1.74 -3.87 3.77
C PRO A 291 -0.90 -5.13 3.93
N LEU A 292 0.24 -5.27 3.24
CA LEU A 292 1.20 -6.37 3.47
C LEU A 292 1.83 -6.28 4.86
N ALA A 293 2.23 -5.09 5.31
CA ALA A 293 2.78 -4.88 6.64
C ALA A 293 1.73 -5.14 7.73
N LEU A 294 0.48 -4.73 7.49
CA LEU A 294 -0.66 -5.01 8.38
C LEU A 294 -0.92 -6.51 8.51
N ASP A 295 -0.96 -7.23 7.39
CA ASP A 295 -1.18 -8.68 7.37
C ASP A 295 -0.04 -9.44 8.06
N ALA A 296 1.22 -9.08 7.78
CA ALA A 296 2.39 -9.67 8.43
C ALA A 296 2.32 -9.50 9.96
N ALA A 297 2.03 -8.29 10.44
CA ALA A 297 1.92 -8.01 11.87
C ALA A 297 0.71 -8.69 12.55
N ARG A 298 -0.36 -8.97 11.80
CA ARG A 298 -1.50 -9.74 12.30
C ARG A 298 -1.16 -11.23 12.41
N ARG A 299 -0.50 -11.78 11.40
CA ARG A 299 -0.11 -13.21 11.38
C ARG A 299 0.92 -13.56 12.44
N ASP A 300 1.86 -12.67 12.74
CA ASP A 300 2.88 -12.90 13.78
C ASP A 300 2.39 -12.58 15.21
N GLY A 301 1.11 -12.20 15.36
CA GLY A 301 0.46 -12.01 16.65
C GLY A 301 0.75 -10.69 17.34
N ARG A 302 1.47 -9.74 16.70
CA ARG A 302 1.70 -8.40 17.28
C ARG A 302 0.41 -7.61 17.44
N LEU A 303 -0.53 -7.73 16.48
CA LEU A 303 -1.77 -6.97 16.49
C LEU A 303 -2.86 -7.73 17.26
N GLN A 304 -3.39 -7.09 18.31
CA GLN A 304 -4.38 -7.64 19.22
C GLN A 304 -5.69 -6.85 19.16
N ALA A 305 -6.80 -7.51 19.48
CA ALA A 305 -8.11 -6.86 19.57
C ALA A 305 -8.10 -5.68 20.55
N GLY A 306 -8.76 -4.59 20.20
CA GLY A 306 -8.85 -3.36 20.99
C GLY A 306 -7.71 -2.38 20.80
N GLN A 307 -6.57 -2.78 20.19
CA GLN A 307 -5.46 -1.90 19.90
C GLN A 307 -5.80 -0.89 18.81
N THR A 308 -5.16 0.27 18.88
CA THR A 308 -5.27 1.37 17.91
C THR A 308 -4.09 1.35 16.94
N LEU A 309 -4.40 1.46 15.65
CA LEU A 309 -3.41 1.49 14.58
C LEU A 309 -3.46 2.84 13.86
N MET A 310 -2.30 3.35 13.44
CA MET A 310 -2.17 4.45 12.49
C MET A 310 -1.60 3.90 11.19
N LEU A 311 -2.42 3.87 10.14
CA LEU A 311 -2.01 3.53 8.77
C LEU A 311 -1.68 4.81 8.02
N GLN A 312 -0.57 4.83 7.28
CA GLN A 312 -0.15 6.02 6.56
C GLN A 312 0.38 5.67 5.17
N GLY A 313 -0.01 6.45 4.17
CA GLY A 313 0.48 6.35 2.81
C GLY A 313 1.08 7.67 2.33
N VAL A 314 2.11 7.59 1.51
CA VAL A 314 2.71 8.75 0.82
C VAL A 314 3.25 8.29 -0.53
N GLY A 315 3.00 9.04 -1.60
CA GLY A 315 3.37 8.64 -2.95
C GLY A 315 3.38 9.77 -3.96
N GLY A 316 3.71 9.42 -5.19
CA GLY A 316 3.69 10.36 -6.31
C GLY A 316 2.37 11.12 -6.44
N GLY A 317 2.46 12.30 -7.03
CA GLY A 317 1.29 13.16 -7.24
C GLY A 317 1.50 14.62 -6.78
N PHE A 318 2.02 15.03 -5.66
CA PHE A 318 2.36 14.24 -4.47
C PHE A 318 1.12 13.99 -3.62
N THR A 319 0.85 12.75 -3.24
CA THR A 319 -0.35 12.39 -2.48
C THR A 319 0.03 11.73 -1.16
N TRP A 320 -0.77 11.95 -0.12
CA TRP A 320 -0.60 11.25 1.15
C TRP A 320 -1.93 11.14 1.91
N GLY A 321 -1.95 10.31 2.92
CA GLY A 321 -3.08 10.14 3.79
C GLY A 321 -2.71 9.40 5.06
N ALA A 322 -3.55 9.57 6.06
CA ALA A 322 -3.48 8.81 7.31
C ALA A 322 -4.88 8.33 7.70
N LEU A 323 -4.93 7.19 8.37
CA LEU A 323 -6.15 6.58 8.88
C LEU A 323 -5.87 5.93 10.23
N ALA A 324 -6.65 6.33 11.25
CA ALA A 324 -6.64 5.70 12.57
C ALA A 324 -7.79 4.68 12.66
N LEU A 325 -7.49 3.48 13.11
CA LEU A 325 -8.49 2.44 13.34
C LEU A 325 -8.24 1.69 14.66
N ARG A 326 -9.29 1.04 15.15
CA ARG A 326 -9.26 0.11 16.29
C ARG A 326 -9.63 -1.29 15.82
N LEU A 327 -8.84 -2.28 16.25
CA LEU A 327 -9.05 -3.70 15.95
C LEU A 327 -10.17 -4.32 16.78
#